data_efb20fddd4fc882383d89fefaf36bfd5
#
_entry.id   efb20fddd4fc882383d89fefaf36bfd5
#
_cell.length_a   1.000
_cell.length_b   1.000
_cell.length_c   1.000
_cell.angle_alpha   90.00
_cell.angle_beta   90.00
_cell.angle_gamma   90.00
#
_symmetry.space_group_name_H-M   'P 1'
#
loop_
_entity.id
_entity.type
_entity.pdbx_description
1 polymer ?
#
loop_
_entity_poly.entity_id
_entity_poly.type
_entity_poly.pdbx_seq_one_letter_code
_entity_poly.pdbx_strand_id
1 'polypeptide(L)'
;MYPRFEVKMSEPIILVHGGAWAMPDDACAAHQQGVEAAAEAGWRALAAGASSLQAVEEAVAALEDDENFDSGRGAFLNRDGRVQLDALIMDGATLKAGGVGCVERLRNPVRAARVVLEKSPHIYFVAEGAERFATEHGIPLIDNSELVLPREVERWKNAAQQRYLSVPAEFSNGVAEVDYDGQSPELNSHDTVGAVALDSRCNIASATSTGGTLNKAPGRVGDSSLIGCGCYADNETAAASTTGWGEPMMKLVFAKWAADRVTQEMAPELVAPASIEYLHRRLNGHGGIILLDRRGRIGLAHNTPRMAWAWRNQDARHSGVRFPG
;
A
#
# COMPACT_ATOMS: atom_id res chain seq x y z
N MET A 1 39.58 18.93 -5.16
CA MET A 1 38.50 19.86 -4.72
C MET A 1 37.29 19.47 -5.56
N TYR A 2 36.37 18.71 -4.98
CA TYR A 2 35.14 18.28 -5.68
C TYR A 2 34.19 19.48 -5.73
N PRO A 3 33.51 19.74 -6.87
CA PRO A 3 32.56 20.83 -6.98
C PRO A 3 31.43 20.60 -5.96
N ARG A 4 31.14 21.58 -5.11
CA ARG A 4 29.92 21.62 -4.29
C ARG A 4 28.77 21.89 -5.26
N PHE A 5 28.00 20.87 -5.59
CA PHE A 5 26.72 21.05 -6.24
C PHE A 5 25.78 21.71 -5.22
N GLU A 6 25.27 22.88 -5.54
CA GLU A 6 24.11 23.42 -4.85
C GLU A 6 22.97 22.44 -5.04
N VAL A 7 22.58 21.76 -3.97
CA VAL A 7 21.39 20.90 -3.98
C VAL A 7 20.20 21.86 -4.08
N LYS A 8 19.63 21.95 -5.29
CA LYS A 8 18.36 22.66 -5.47
C LYS A 8 17.35 21.97 -4.59
N MET A 9 16.81 22.68 -3.59
CA MET A 9 15.77 22.15 -2.71
C MET A 9 14.63 21.63 -3.57
N SER A 10 14.28 20.36 -3.44
CA SER A 10 13.12 19.82 -4.12
C SER A 10 11.85 20.32 -3.42
N GLU A 11 10.78 20.53 -4.18
CA GLU A 11 9.49 20.78 -3.58
C GLU A 11 8.98 19.48 -2.96
N PRO A 12 8.69 19.47 -1.64
CA PRO A 12 8.12 18.30 -1.02
C PRO A 12 6.78 17.93 -1.65
N ILE A 13 6.56 16.63 -1.81
CA ILE A 13 5.30 16.10 -2.36
C ILE A 13 4.96 14.77 -1.71
N ILE A 14 3.68 14.52 -1.52
CA ILE A 14 3.11 13.25 -1.12
C ILE A 14 2.09 12.78 -2.14
N LEU A 15 2.10 11.48 -2.45
CA LEU A 15 1.13 10.81 -3.29
C LEU A 15 0.66 9.55 -2.56
N VAL A 16 -0.65 9.34 -2.49
CA VAL A 16 -1.28 8.21 -1.79
C VAL A 16 -2.25 7.47 -2.69
N HIS A 17 -2.49 6.20 -2.40
CA HIS A 17 -3.59 5.42 -2.96
C HIS A 17 -4.38 4.71 -1.86
N GLY A 18 -5.67 4.53 -2.12
CA GLY A 18 -6.61 3.80 -1.27
C GLY A 18 -7.23 2.62 -2.02
N GLY A 19 -6.42 1.83 -2.74
CA GLY A 19 -6.83 0.63 -3.43
C GLY A 19 -7.27 0.81 -4.89
N ALA A 20 -7.12 -0.29 -5.65
CA ALA A 20 -7.48 -0.36 -7.07
C ALA A 20 -8.38 -1.58 -7.32
N TRP A 21 -9.69 -1.34 -7.47
CA TRP A 21 -10.70 -2.41 -7.53
C TRP A 21 -12.00 -1.97 -8.23
N ALA A 22 -13.00 -2.85 -8.27
CA ALA A 22 -14.33 -2.54 -8.80
C ALA A 22 -15.19 -1.78 -7.78
N MET A 23 -14.65 -0.66 -7.28
CA MET A 23 -15.29 0.19 -6.28
C MET A 23 -16.70 0.62 -6.73
N PRO A 24 -17.77 0.39 -5.94
CA PRO A 24 -19.12 0.82 -6.30
C PRO A 24 -19.28 2.35 -6.25
N ASP A 25 -20.28 2.88 -6.95
CA ASP A 25 -20.46 4.33 -7.10
C ASP A 25 -20.68 5.05 -5.77
N ASP A 26 -21.40 4.42 -4.84
CA ASP A 26 -21.68 4.96 -3.51
C ASP A 26 -20.45 4.99 -2.58
N ALA A 27 -19.44 4.16 -2.82
CA ALA A 27 -18.19 4.17 -2.07
C ALA A 27 -17.19 5.22 -2.56
N CYS A 28 -17.33 5.71 -3.81
CA CYS A 28 -16.34 6.59 -4.44
C CYS A 28 -16.06 7.87 -3.63
N ALA A 29 -17.10 8.53 -3.14
CA ALA A 29 -16.95 9.79 -2.41
C ALA A 29 -16.20 9.59 -1.08
N ALA A 30 -16.50 8.52 -0.34
CA ALA A 30 -15.83 8.20 0.92
C ALA A 30 -14.34 7.86 0.69
N HIS A 31 -14.04 7.05 -0.32
CA HIS A 31 -12.65 6.70 -0.65
C HIS A 31 -11.86 7.93 -1.12
N GLN A 32 -12.47 8.81 -1.92
CA GLN A 32 -11.80 10.05 -2.32
C GLN A 32 -11.49 10.95 -1.12
N GLN A 33 -12.45 11.13 -0.21
CA GLN A 33 -12.25 11.91 1.01
C GLN A 33 -11.17 11.30 1.91
N GLY A 34 -11.13 9.98 2.04
CA GLY A 34 -10.12 9.27 2.83
C GLY A 34 -8.71 9.47 2.28
N VAL A 35 -8.50 9.32 0.96
CA VAL A 35 -7.17 9.58 0.37
C VAL A 35 -6.77 11.05 0.43
N GLU A 36 -7.73 11.99 0.34
CA GLU A 36 -7.47 13.42 0.57
C GLU A 36 -7.01 13.70 2.01
N ALA A 37 -7.66 13.09 3.00
CA ALA A 37 -7.30 13.21 4.40
C ALA A 37 -5.91 12.62 4.68
N ALA A 38 -5.58 11.48 4.09
CA ALA A 38 -4.27 10.84 4.18
C ALA A 38 -3.16 11.68 3.53
N ALA A 39 -3.40 12.21 2.33
CA ALA A 39 -2.46 13.12 1.67
C ALA A 39 -2.24 14.39 2.50
N GLU A 40 -3.28 14.91 3.14
CA GLU A 40 -3.19 16.04 4.07
C GLU A 40 -2.37 15.71 5.33
N ALA A 41 -2.53 14.50 5.90
CA ALA A 41 -1.76 14.06 7.06
C ALA A 41 -0.25 13.98 6.74
N GLY A 42 0.11 13.34 5.63
CA GLY A 42 1.50 13.29 5.16
C GLY A 42 2.05 14.66 4.77
N TRP A 43 1.24 15.49 4.12
CA TRP A 43 1.65 16.85 3.79
C TRP A 43 1.97 17.71 5.01
N ARG A 44 1.15 17.64 6.07
CA ARG A 44 1.42 18.39 7.31
C ARG A 44 2.79 18.04 7.89
N ALA A 45 3.20 16.78 7.83
CA ALA A 45 4.54 16.36 8.25
C ALA A 45 5.61 17.00 7.36
N LEU A 46 5.48 16.94 6.04
CA LEU A 46 6.42 17.56 5.09
C LEU A 46 6.51 19.07 5.25
N ALA A 47 5.40 19.76 5.39
CA ALA A 47 5.32 21.20 5.59
C ALA A 47 5.96 21.65 6.92
N ALA A 48 5.96 20.78 7.94
CA ALA A 48 6.67 20.98 9.21
C ALA A 48 8.18 20.63 9.13
N GLY A 49 8.70 20.25 7.94
CA GLY A 49 10.11 19.90 7.72
C GLY A 49 10.48 18.46 8.12
N ALA A 50 9.50 17.59 8.32
CA ALA A 50 9.75 16.18 8.62
C ALA A 50 10.32 15.44 7.39
N SER A 51 10.80 14.21 7.60
CA SER A 51 11.31 13.35 6.54
C SER A 51 10.18 12.76 5.69
N SER A 52 10.50 12.37 4.45
CA SER A 52 9.63 11.57 3.59
C SER A 52 9.14 10.30 4.29
N LEU A 53 10.01 9.67 5.08
CA LEU A 53 9.68 8.47 5.84
C LEU A 53 8.58 8.73 6.89
N GLN A 54 8.63 9.87 7.60
CA GLN A 54 7.55 10.25 8.53
C GLN A 54 6.27 10.61 7.79
N ALA A 55 6.37 11.27 6.63
CA ALA A 55 5.20 11.65 5.85
C ALA A 55 4.41 10.43 5.33
N VAL A 56 5.10 9.40 4.82
CA VAL A 56 4.41 8.18 4.37
C VAL A 56 3.83 7.40 5.55
N GLU A 57 4.50 7.39 6.71
CA GLU A 57 3.96 6.79 7.94
C GLU A 57 2.66 7.45 8.36
N GLU A 58 2.62 8.80 8.44
CA GLU A 58 1.42 9.54 8.86
C GLU A 58 0.27 9.38 7.86
N ALA A 59 0.57 9.34 6.55
CA ALA A 59 -0.43 9.13 5.53
C ALA A 59 -1.04 7.72 5.59
N VAL A 60 -0.20 6.68 5.71
CA VAL A 60 -0.68 5.30 5.78
C VAL A 60 -1.41 5.04 7.11
N ALA A 61 -0.93 5.59 8.23
CA ALA A 61 -1.63 5.48 9.51
C ALA A 61 -3.03 6.13 9.47
N ALA A 62 -3.19 7.24 8.73
CA ALA A 62 -4.50 7.86 8.54
C ALA A 62 -5.45 6.96 7.72
N LEU A 63 -4.92 6.21 6.73
CA LEU A 63 -5.70 5.24 5.96
C LEU A 63 -6.04 3.98 6.78
N GLU A 64 -5.14 3.55 7.68
CA GLU A 64 -5.39 2.44 8.61
C GLU A 64 -6.47 2.78 9.66
N ASP A 65 -6.60 4.05 10.02
CA ASP A 65 -7.64 4.53 10.94
C ASP A 65 -8.99 4.81 10.26
N ASP A 66 -9.02 4.93 8.92
CA ASP A 66 -10.25 5.18 8.16
C ASP A 66 -10.94 3.85 7.81
N GLU A 67 -12.14 3.70 8.34
CA GLU A 67 -12.97 2.48 8.20
C GLU A 67 -13.34 2.12 6.74
N ASN A 68 -13.13 3.01 5.78
CA ASN A 68 -13.49 2.76 4.39
C ASN A 68 -12.47 1.88 3.65
N PHE A 69 -11.25 1.71 4.19
CA PHE A 69 -10.17 0.96 3.53
C PHE A 69 -9.93 -0.42 4.14
N ASP A 70 -9.43 -1.35 3.31
CA ASP A 70 -8.98 -2.67 3.75
C ASP A 70 -7.55 -2.59 4.31
N SER A 71 -7.41 -1.83 5.39
CA SER A 71 -6.18 -1.74 6.19
C SER A 71 -6.53 -1.31 7.60
N GLY A 72 -5.80 -1.78 8.62
CA GLY A 72 -6.11 -1.43 10.02
C GLY A 72 -7.56 -1.75 10.38
N ARG A 73 -8.30 -0.73 10.86
CA ARG A 73 -9.71 -0.85 11.19
C ARG A 73 -10.57 -0.81 9.92
N GLY A 74 -11.29 -1.88 9.66
CA GLY A 74 -12.11 -2.04 8.44
C GLY A 74 -11.52 -3.06 7.48
N ALA A 75 -10.39 -3.66 7.84
CA ALA A 75 -9.78 -4.72 7.07
C ALA A 75 -10.66 -5.96 6.95
N PHE A 76 -10.50 -6.67 5.84
CA PHE A 76 -11.21 -7.92 5.58
C PHE A 76 -10.85 -9.02 6.58
N LEU A 77 -11.82 -9.91 6.80
CA LEU A 77 -11.64 -11.06 7.68
C LEU A 77 -11.04 -12.23 6.89
N ASN A 78 -10.12 -12.95 7.54
CA ASN A 78 -9.62 -14.23 7.07
C ASN A 78 -10.67 -15.35 7.30
N ARG A 79 -10.35 -16.60 6.91
CA ARG A 79 -11.27 -17.74 7.06
C ARG A 79 -11.72 -18.01 8.49
N ASP A 80 -10.92 -17.63 9.48
CA ASP A 80 -11.23 -17.83 10.90
C ASP A 80 -12.05 -16.65 11.48
N GLY A 81 -12.48 -15.69 10.63
CA GLY A 81 -13.23 -14.52 11.04
C GLY A 81 -12.41 -13.50 11.82
N ARG A 82 -11.11 -13.44 11.60
CA ARG A 82 -10.17 -12.52 12.27
C ARG A 82 -9.53 -11.57 11.27
N VAL A 83 -9.24 -10.36 11.72
CA VAL A 83 -8.38 -9.44 10.98
C VAL A 83 -6.92 -9.85 11.13
N GLN A 84 -6.19 -9.97 10.03
CA GLN A 84 -4.73 -10.14 9.98
C GLN A 84 -4.15 -9.11 9.03
N LEU A 85 -3.23 -8.29 9.52
CA LEU A 85 -2.69 -7.12 8.83
C LEU A 85 -1.23 -7.34 8.44
N ASP A 86 -0.85 -6.69 7.34
CA ASP A 86 0.51 -6.69 6.81
C ASP A 86 0.90 -5.25 6.49
N ALA A 87 2.13 -4.82 6.82
CA ALA A 87 2.63 -3.48 6.48
C ALA A 87 4.13 -3.47 6.22
N LEU A 88 4.56 -2.54 5.37
CA LEU A 88 5.96 -2.26 5.07
C LEU A 88 6.19 -0.75 4.98
N ILE A 89 7.37 -0.33 5.41
CA ILE A 89 7.90 1.02 5.20
C ILE A 89 9.36 0.95 4.75
N MET A 90 9.76 1.80 3.81
CA MET A 90 11.12 1.81 3.26
C MET A 90 11.64 3.23 3.04
N ASP A 91 12.88 3.44 3.45
CA ASP A 91 13.64 4.68 3.27
C ASP A 91 14.55 4.57 2.03
N GLY A 92 14.29 5.38 1.02
CA GLY A 92 15.07 5.38 -0.22
C GLY A 92 16.49 5.92 -0.09
N ALA A 93 16.78 6.69 0.96
CA ALA A 93 18.11 7.25 1.17
C ALA A 93 19.11 6.22 1.69
N THR A 94 18.64 5.29 2.52
CA THR A 94 19.50 4.31 3.23
C THR A 94 19.20 2.87 2.82
N LEU A 95 18.15 2.64 2.04
CA LEU A 95 17.57 1.33 1.71
C LEU A 95 17.12 0.54 2.95
N LYS A 96 17.02 1.19 4.11
CA LYS A 96 16.45 0.55 5.30
C LYS A 96 14.98 0.32 5.09
N ALA A 97 14.52 -0.83 5.53
CA ALA A 97 13.12 -1.19 5.49
C ALA A 97 12.71 -1.85 6.80
N GLY A 98 11.43 -1.78 7.13
CA GLY A 98 10.83 -2.51 8.22
C GLY A 98 9.45 -3.02 7.80
N GLY A 99 9.17 -4.27 8.11
CA GLY A 99 7.90 -4.89 7.77
C GLY A 99 7.36 -5.77 8.88
N VAL A 100 6.03 -5.86 8.90
CA VAL A 100 5.29 -6.79 9.77
C VAL A 100 4.25 -7.52 8.94
N GLY A 101 4.01 -8.78 9.26
CA GLY A 101 3.01 -9.60 8.58
C GLY A 101 2.19 -10.44 9.53
N CYS A 102 0.95 -10.73 9.15
CA CYS A 102 0.00 -11.54 9.92
C CYS A 102 -0.20 -11.03 11.36
N VAL A 103 -0.15 -9.71 11.60
CA VAL A 103 -0.41 -9.14 12.92
C VAL A 103 -1.91 -8.97 13.13
N GLU A 104 -2.37 -9.25 14.34
CA GLU A 104 -3.80 -9.28 14.65
C GLU A 104 -4.22 -8.23 15.69
N ARG A 105 -3.26 -7.65 16.41
CA ARG A 105 -3.50 -6.82 17.59
C ARG A 105 -2.81 -5.47 17.53
N LEU A 106 -2.45 -5.01 16.34
CA LEU A 106 -1.88 -3.69 16.10
C LEU A 106 -2.92 -2.80 15.41
N ARG A 107 -3.20 -1.64 16.00
CA ARG A 107 -4.11 -0.66 15.41
C ARG A 107 -3.53 -0.11 14.10
N ASN A 108 -2.25 0.30 14.13
CA ASN A 108 -1.54 0.84 12.98
C ASN A 108 -0.29 0.01 12.72
N PRO A 109 -0.37 -1.06 11.91
CA PRO A 109 0.79 -1.90 11.60
C PRO A 109 1.94 -1.14 10.93
N VAL A 110 1.69 -0.05 10.19
CA VAL A 110 2.75 0.79 9.60
C VAL A 110 3.66 1.40 10.68
N ARG A 111 3.14 1.75 11.85
CA ARG A 111 3.94 2.26 12.96
C ARG A 111 4.85 1.18 13.55
N ALA A 112 4.37 -0.06 13.63
CA ALA A 112 5.20 -1.20 14.02
C ALA A 112 6.29 -1.48 12.97
N ALA A 113 5.96 -1.43 11.68
CA ALA A 113 6.93 -1.53 10.60
C ALA A 113 8.00 -0.42 10.70
N ARG A 114 7.62 0.81 11.07
CA ARG A 114 8.56 1.91 11.34
C ARG A 114 9.51 1.60 12.49
N VAL A 115 8.99 1.06 13.58
CA VAL A 115 9.82 0.65 14.74
C VAL A 115 10.78 -0.47 14.37
N VAL A 116 10.35 -1.44 13.54
CA VAL A 116 11.24 -2.48 13.01
C VAL A 116 12.39 -1.85 12.21
N LEU A 117 12.12 -0.90 11.32
CA LEU A 117 13.14 -0.21 10.53
C LEU A 117 14.16 0.53 11.40
N GLU A 118 13.71 1.16 12.50
CA GLU A 118 14.57 2.03 13.32
C GLU A 118 15.31 1.30 14.45
N LYS A 119 14.70 0.26 15.01
CA LYS A 119 15.14 -0.34 16.27
C LYS A 119 15.63 -1.77 16.16
N SER A 120 15.44 -2.40 14.99
CA SER A 120 15.82 -3.81 14.80
C SER A 120 17.01 -3.96 13.86
N PRO A 121 17.90 -4.93 14.08
CA PRO A 121 18.85 -5.39 13.09
C PRO A 121 18.20 -6.27 12.00
N HIS A 122 16.96 -6.74 12.23
CA HIS A 122 16.17 -7.52 11.30
C HIS A 122 15.20 -6.63 10.55
N ILE A 123 14.78 -7.06 9.36
CA ILE A 123 13.93 -6.25 8.48
C ILE A 123 12.45 -6.61 8.64
N TYR A 124 12.14 -7.86 9.03
CA TYR A 124 10.78 -8.35 8.95
C TYR A 124 10.43 -9.26 10.13
N PHE A 125 9.27 -9.01 10.73
CA PHE A 125 8.69 -9.83 11.79
C PHE A 125 7.26 -10.26 11.43
N VAL A 126 6.82 -11.40 11.99
CA VAL A 126 5.47 -11.93 11.72
C VAL A 126 4.72 -12.28 12.99
N ALA A 127 3.38 -12.18 12.91
CA ALA A 127 2.44 -12.65 13.93
C ALA A 127 2.80 -12.18 15.36
N GLU A 128 2.69 -13.04 16.35
CA GLU A 128 2.98 -12.75 17.75
C GLU A 128 4.40 -12.21 17.96
N GLY A 129 5.38 -12.64 17.15
CA GLY A 129 6.74 -12.13 17.23
C GLY A 129 6.82 -10.64 16.89
N ALA A 130 6.07 -10.19 15.87
CA ALA A 130 5.95 -8.77 15.51
C ALA A 130 5.22 -7.97 16.60
N GLU A 131 4.14 -8.50 17.15
CA GLU A 131 3.35 -7.85 18.20
C GLU A 131 4.16 -7.67 19.48
N ARG A 132 4.92 -8.70 19.88
CA ARG A 132 5.83 -8.62 21.02
C ARG A 132 6.90 -7.56 20.81
N PHE A 133 7.57 -7.56 19.64
CA PHE A 133 8.58 -6.55 19.31
C PHE A 133 7.99 -5.13 19.36
N ALA A 134 6.81 -4.93 18.79
CA ALA A 134 6.10 -3.65 18.83
C ALA A 134 5.83 -3.18 20.27
N THR A 135 5.36 -4.10 21.14
CA THR A 135 5.08 -3.81 22.56
C THR A 135 6.34 -3.45 23.34
N GLU A 136 7.45 -4.17 23.12
CA GLU A 136 8.75 -3.87 23.74
C GLU A 136 9.26 -2.46 23.38
N HIS A 137 8.74 -1.88 22.28
CA HIS A 137 9.09 -0.53 21.81
C HIS A 137 7.95 0.49 21.98
N GLY A 138 6.97 0.21 22.84
CA GLY A 138 5.98 1.17 23.28
C GLY A 138 4.72 1.27 22.42
N ILE A 139 4.49 0.37 21.45
CA ILE A 139 3.25 0.30 20.70
C ILE A 139 2.26 -0.62 21.45
N PRO A 140 1.11 -0.10 21.90
CA PRO A 140 0.14 -0.90 22.63
C PRO A 140 -0.55 -1.91 21.72
N LEU A 141 -0.87 -3.07 22.28
CA LEU A 141 -1.76 -4.04 21.62
C LEU A 141 -3.22 -3.70 21.94
N ILE A 142 -4.06 -3.95 20.97
CA ILE A 142 -5.53 -3.86 21.07
C ILE A 142 -6.17 -5.24 20.97
N ASP A 143 -7.45 -5.37 21.29
CA ASP A 143 -8.19 -6.57 20.96
C ASP A 143 -8.50 -6.61 19.45
N ASN A 144 -8.43 -7.80 18.84
CA ASN A 144 -8.72 -7.97 17.42
C ASN A 144 -10.12 -7.48 17.04
N SER A 145 -11.08 -7.62 17.95
CA SER A 145 -12.46 -7.16 17.77
C SER A 145 -12.58 -5.64 17.56
N GLU A 146 -11.62 -4.84 18.00
CA GLU A 146 -11.60 -3.40 17.77
C GLU A 146 -11.31 -3.03 16.30
N LEU A 147 -10.70 -3.94 15.56
CA LEU A 147 -10.43 -3.80 14.12
C LEU A 147 -11.63 -4.21 13.25
N VAL A 148 -12.52 -5.05 13.80
CA VAL A 148 -13.61 -5.69 13.07
C VAL A 148 -14.80 -4.75 12.94
N LEU A 149 -15.30 -4.56 11.71
CA LEU A 149 -16.54 -3.83 11.45
C LEU A 149 -17.71 -4.78 11.17
N PRO A 150 -18.94 -4.44 11.60
CA PRO A 150 -20.12 -5.27 11.37
C PRO A 150 -20.35 -5.61 9.88
N ARG A 151 -20.12 -4.66 8.96
CA ARG A 151 -20.25 -4.90 7.52
C ARG A 151 -19.26 -5.93 7.00
N GLU A 152 -18.03 -5.98 7.56
CA GLU A 152 -17.02 -6.96 7.14
C GLU A 152 -17.35 -8.36 7.66
N VAL A 153 -18.01 -8.45 8.81
CA VAL A 153 -18.57 -9.73 9.30
C VAL A 153 -19.65 -10.27 8.36
N GLU A 154 -20.51 -9.41 7.83
CA GLU A 154 -21.54 -9.82 6.87
C GLU A 154 -20.91 -10.26 5.54
N ARG A 155 -19.94 -9.51 5.01
CA ARG A 155 -19.17 -9.92 3.82
C ARG A 155 -18.49 -11.26 4.00
N TRP A 156 -17.83 -11.45 5.13
CA TRP A 156 -17.16 -12.72 5.46
C TRP A 156 -18.12 -13.89 5.52
N LYS A 157 -19.30 -13.75 6.15
CA LYS A 157 -20.33 -14.79 6.21
C LYS A 157 -20.82 -15.16 4.80
N ASN A 158 -21.06 -14.19 3.96
CA ASN A 158 -21.49 -14.39 2.58
C ASN A 158 -20.42 -15.12 1.77
N ALA A 159 -19.16 -14.69 1.87
CA ALA A 159 -18.03 -15.34 1.21
C ALA A 159 -17.82 -16.78 1.67
N ALA A 160 -17.95 -17.04 2.98
CA ALA A 160 -17.82 -18.40 3.53
C ALA A 160 -18.91 -19.34 3.05
N GLN A 161 -20.18 -18.87 2.92
CA GLN A 161 -21.30 -19.65 2.39
C GLN A 161 -21.11 -20.02 0.92
N GLN A 162 -20.54 -19.11 0.12
CA GLN A 162 -20.27 -19.32 -1.31
C GLN A 162 -18.97 -20.10 -1.55
N ARG A 163 -18.24 -20.51 -0.52
CA ARG A 163 -16.88 -21.08 -0.59
C ARG A 163 -15.91 -20.20 -1.40
N TYR A 164 -16.13 -18.90 -1.35
CA TYR A 164 -15.37 -17.92 -2.09
C TYR A 164 -13.91 -17.90 -1.64
N LEU A 165 -12.99 -18.03 -2.61
CA LEU A 165 -11.58 -17.72 -2.45
C LEU A 165 -11.27 -16.50 -3.30
N SER A 166 -10.71 -15.49 -2.69
CA SER A 166 -10.43 -14.18 -3.31
C SER A 166 -9.28 -14.17 -4.33
N VAL A 167 -8.78 -15.36 -4.73
CA VAL A 167 -7.68 -15.50 -5.69
C VAL A 167 -8.19 -16.29 -6.89
N PRO A 168 -8.14 -15.73 -8.12
CA PRO A 168 -8.44 -16.48 -9.33
C PRO A 168 -7.61 -17.76 -9.45
N ALA A 169 -8.21 -18.83 -9.95
CA ALA A 169 -7.59 -20.16 -10.06
C ALA A 169 -6.25 -20.15 -10.80
N GLU A 170 -6.08 -19.28 -11.80
CA GLU A 170 -4.85 -19.09 -12.55
C GLU A 170 -3.67 -18.54 -11.71
N PHE A 171 -3.94 -17.98 -10.54
CA PHE A 171 -2.90 -17.49 -9.61
C PHE A 171 -2.65 -18.43 -8.43
N SER A 172 -3.47 -19.46 -8.27
CA SER A 172 -3.45 -20.39 -7.11
C SER A 172 -2.46 -21.56 -7.24
N ASN A 173 -1.46 -21.51 -8.10
CA ASN A 173 -0.51 -22.60 -8.34
C ASN A 173 -1.17 -23.97 -8.71
N GLY A 174 -2.34 -23.94 -9.34
CA GLY A 174 -3.02 -25.14 -9.80
C GLY A 174 -3.79 -25.92 -8.73
N VAL A 175 -3.96 -25.36 -7.55
CA VAL A 175 -4.76 -25.95 -6.48
C VAL A 175 -5.98 -25.08 -6.24
N ALA A 176 -7.00 -25.23 -6.99
CA ALA A 176 -8.38 -25.01 -6.57
C ALA A 176 -9.37 -25.00 -7.73
N GLU A 177 -10.40 -25.75 -7.57
CA GLU A 177 -11.70 -25.41 -8.11
C GLU A 177 -12.23 -24.21 -7.32
N VAL A 178 -12.13 -23.01 -7.89
CA VAL A 178 -12.76 -21.83 -7.35
C VAL A 178 -13.64 -21.27 -8.44
N ASP A 179 -14.93 -21.36 -8.23
CA ASP A 179 -15.91 -20.64 -9.05
C ASP A 179 -15.73 -19.14 -8.81
N TYR A 180 -14.87 -18.52 -9.64
CA TYR A 180 -14.78 -17.09 -9.79
C TYR A 180 -15.86 -16.69 -10.80
N ASP A 181 -16.99 -16.19 -10.30
CA ASP A 181 -18.08 -15.79 -11.20
C ASP A 181 -17.86 -14.44 -11.89
N GLY A 182 -16.82 -13.71 -11.54
CA GLY A 182 -16.47 -12.42 -12.16
C GLY A 182 -17.55 -11.34 -12.07
N GLN A 183 -18.69 -11.64 -11.46
CA GLN A 183 -19.90 -10.81 -11.52
C GLN A 183 -20.26 -10.11 -10.22
N SER A 184 -19.62 -10.46 -9.10
CA SER A 184 -19.89 -9.82 -7.81
C SER A 184 -18.81 -8.80 -7.50
N PRO A 185 -19.02 -7.50 -7.79
CA PRO A 185 -18.03 -6.45 -7.51
C PRO A 185 -17.61 -6.40 -6.04
N GLU A 186 -18.53 -6.74 -5.15
CA GLU A 186 -18.32 -6.73 -3.70
C GLU A 186 -17.34 -7.81 -3.21
N LEU A 187 -17.21 -8.92 -3.94
CA LEU A 187 -16.32 -10.03 -3.61
C LEU A 187 -14.91 -9.85 -4.18
N ASN A 188 -14.75 -9.00 -5.19
CA ASN A 188 -13.48 -8.71 -5.87
C ASN A 188 -12.73 -7.50 -5.28
N SER A 189 -12.96 -7.21 -4.02
CA SER A 189 -12.33 -6.10 -3.33
C SER A 189 -10.90 -6.48 -2.91
N HIS A 190 -9.92 -5.76 -3.45
CA HIS A 190 -8.50 -5.84 -3.09
C HIS A 190 -8.01 -4.43 -2.84
N ASP A 191 -8.04 -4.01 -1.58
CA ASP A 191 -7.90 -2.62 -1.20
C ASP A 191 -6.68 -2.40 -0.29
N THR A 192 -5.49 -2.52 -0.86
CA THR A 192 -4.25 -2.13 -0.21
C THR A 192 -4.11 -0.62 -0.22
N VAL A 193 -3.72 -0.02 0.89
CA VAL A 193 -3.40 1.41 0.98
C VAL A 193 -1.90 1.64 0.91
N GLY A 194 -1.48 2.81 0.41
CA GLY A 194 -0.07 3.13 0.37
C GLY A 194 0.22 4.59 0.07
N ALA A 195 1.47 4.97 0.32
CA ALA A 195 1.98 6.31 0.12
C ALA A 195 3.42 6.31 -0.36
N VAL A 196 3.76 7.30 -1.19
CA VAL A 196 5.13 7.65 -1.55
C VAL A 196 5.34 9.15 -1.31
N ALA A 197 6.48 9.55 -0.77
CA ALA A 197 6.76 10.94 -0.45
C ALA A 197 8.20 11.36 -0.82
N LEU A 198 8.36 12.63 -1.14
CA LEU A 198 9.63 13.32 -1.33
C LEU A 198 9.72 14.45 -0.31
N ASP A 199 10.82 14.53 0.44
CA ASP A 199 11.06 15.61 1.38
C ASP A 199 11.93 16.73 0.81
N SER A 200 12.05 17.84 1.54
CA SER A 200 12.87 19.01 1.15
C SER A 200 14.38 18.72 1.03
N ARG A 201 14.83 17.55 1.53
CA ARG A 201 16.23 17.08 1.42
C ARG A 201 16.43 16.15 0.22
N CYS A 202 15.46 16.06 -0.68
CA CYS A 202 15.45 15.19 -1.85
C CYS A 202 15.48 13.68 -1.48
N ASN A 203 15.00 13.28 -0.33
CA ASN A 203 14.86 11.86 0.02
C ASN A 203 13.44 11.40 -0.26
N ILE A 204 13.33 10.19 -0.80
CA ILE A 204 12.06 9.54 -1.05
C ILE A 204 11.84 8.38 -0.08
N ALA A 205 10.58 8.09 0.19
CA ALA A 205 10.15 6.94 0.99
C ALA A 205 8.86 6.36 0.44
N SER A 206 8.59 5.11 0.79
CA SER A 206 7.35 4.41 0.48
C SER A 206 6.83 3.65 1.71
N ALA A 207 5.51 3.55 1.82
CA ALA A 207 4.85 2.68 2.80
C ALA A 207 3.57 2.09 2.22
N THR A 208 3.23 0.88 2.68
CA THR A 208 2.00 0.15 2.32
C THR A 208 1.42 -0.54 3.54
N SER A 209 0.10 -0.72 3.56
CA SER A 209 -0.61 -1.49 4.58
C SER A 209 -1.86 -2.16 3.99
N THR A 210 -2.23 -3.33 4.51
CA THR A 210 -3.36 -4.11 3.98
C THR A 210 -3.93 -5.10 5.00
N GLY A 211 -5.22 -5.38 4.88
CA GLY A 211 -5.87 -6.56 5.46
C GLY A 211 -5.75 -7.81 4.58
N GLY A 212 -5.28 -7.63 3.34
CA GLY A 212 -5.14 -8.70 2.34
C GLY A 212 -6.40 -8.91 1.54
N THR A 213 -6.86 -10.13 1.40
CA THR A 213 -8.03 -10.48 0.59
C THR A 213 -9.14 -11.06 1.45
N LEU A 214 -10.39 -10.79 1.08
CA LEU A 214 -11.55 -11.33 1.78
C LEU A 214 -11.46 -12.87 1.87
N ASN A 215 -11.71 -13.42 3.06
CA ASN A 215 -11.69 -14.87 3.31
C ASN A 215 -10.32 -15.53 3.01
N LYS A 216 -9.23 -14.77 3.08
CA LYS A 216 -7.87 -15.31 2.91
C LYS A 216 -7.58 -16.45 3.89
N ALA A 217 -6.69 -17.36 3.51
CA ALA A 217 -6.18 -18.35 4.44
C ALA A 217 -5.46 -17.67 5.61
N PRO A 218 -5.66 -18.11 6.87
CA PRO A 218 -4.88 -17.63 8.00
C PRO A 218 -3.39 -17.80 7.73
N GLY A 219 -2.62 -16.73 7.94
CA GLY A 219 -1.19 -16.72 7.65
C GLY A 219 -0.81 -16.37 6.20
N ARG A 220 -1.79 -16.13 5.30
CA ARG A 220 -1.48 -15.63 3.94
C ARG A 220 -1.01 -14.19 4.01
N VAL A 221 0.17 -13.93 3.46
CA VAL A 221 0.77 -12.62 3.24
C VAL A 221 0.74 -12.32 1.74
N GLY A 222 0.33 -11.11 1.36
CA GLY A 222 0.36 -10.60 -0.01
C GLY A 222 1.67 -9.89 -0.35
N ASP A 223 1.64 -9.12 -1.44
CA ASP A 223 2.77 -8.31 -1.90
C ASP A 223 3.08 -7.11 -0.99
N SER A 224 2.06 -6.54 -0.35
CA SER A 224 2.10 -5.22 0.30
C SER A 224 3.22 -5.08 1.33
N SER A 225 3.49 -6.11 2.12
CA SER A 225 4.56 -6.10 3.13
C SER A 225 5.89 -6.69 2.67
N LEU A 226 6.00 -7.08 1.39
CA LEU A 226 7.23 -7.65 0.84
C LEU A 226 8.02 -6.61 0.03
N ILE A 227 9.29 -6.40 0.43
CA ILE A 227 10.19 -5.45 -0.22
C ILE A 227 10.29 -5.74 -1.72
N GLY A 228 10.03 -4.73 -2.52
CA GLY A 228 10.08 -4.82 -3.98
C GLY A 228 8.85 -5.42 -4.63
N CYS A 229 7.95 -6.05 -3.87
CA CYS A 229 6.70 -6.59 -4.42
C CYS A 229 5.58 -5.55 -4.40
N GLY A 230 5.17 -5.09 -3.21
CA GLY A 230 4.14 -4.09 -3.00
C GLY A 230 4.67 -2.69 -2.67
N CYS A 231 5.87 -2.61 -2.10
CA CYS A 231 6.49 -1.38 -1.65
C CYS A 231 8.00 -1.40 -1.95
N TYR A 232 8.51 -0.27 -2.47
CA TYR A 232 9.94 -0.07 -2.70
C TYR A 232 10.31 1.42 -2.67
N ALA A 233 11.48 1.76 -2.17
CA ALA A 233 12.02 3.11 -2.28
C ALA A 233 13.54 3.08 -2.41
N ASP A 234 14.07 3.81 -3.38
CA ASP A 234 15.50 3.96 -3.63
C ASP A 234 15.77 5.34 -4.25
N ASN A 235 16.59 6.14 -3.58
CA ASN A 235 16.97 7.48 -4.05
C ASN A 235 17.68 7.46 -5.43
N GLU A 236 18.19 6.32 -5.87
CA GLU A 236 18.81 6.20 -7.19
C GLU A 236 17.78 5.99 -8.30
N THR A 237 16.56 5.56 -7.96
CA THR A 237 15.50 5.28 -8.93
C THR A 237 14.19 5.99 -8.57
N ALA A 238 13.28 5.32 -7.84
CA ALA A 238 11.99 5.86 -7.45
C ALA A 238 11.45 5.21 -6.17
N ALA A 239 10.44 5.84 -5.57
CA ALA A 239 9.52 5.23 -4.63
C ALA A 239 8.31 4.68 -5.38
N ALA A 240 7.86 3.48 -5.00
CA ALA A 240 6.75 2.75 -5.58
C ALA A 240 5.87 2.14 -4.49
N SER A 241 4.55 2.22 -4.68
CA SER A 241 3.55 1.51 -3.88
C SER A 241 2.50 0.91 -4.81
N THR A 242 2.09 -0.34 -4.57
CA THR A 242 1.19 -1.10 -5.44
C THR A 242 -0.04 -1.58 -4.68
N THR A 243 -1.11 -1.86 -5.41
CA THR A 243 -2.37 -2.38 -4.89
C THR A 243 -3.04 -3.28 -5.92
N GLY A 244 -3.76 -4.30 -5.47
CA GLY A 244 -4.45 -5.26 -6.33
C GLY A 244 -4.11 -6.72 -5.98
N TRP A 245 -4.05 -7.60 -6.98
CA TRP A 245 -3.74 -9.00 -6.75
C TRP A 245 -2.28 -9.22 -6.43
N GLY A 246 -2.01 -9.58 -5.18
CA GLY A 246 -0.67 -9.68 -4.64
C GLY A 246 0.19 -10.76 -5.29
N GLU A 247 -0.38 -11.92 -5.61
CA GLU A 247 0.38 -13.06 -6.10
C GLU A 247 1.10 -12.80 -7.44
N PRO A 248 0.49 -12.16 -8.46
CA PRO A 248 1.21 -11.70 -9.65
C PRO A 248 2.30 -10.67 -9.33
N MET A 249 2.02 -9.73 -8.44
CA MET A 249 2.98 -8.69 -8.03
C MET A 249 4.18 -9.30 -7.31
N MET A 250 3.97 -10.28 -6.44
CA MET A 250 5.04 -11.04 -5.76
C MET A 250 5.91 -11.79 -6.77
N LYS A 251 5.32 -12.51 -7.73
CA LYS A 251 6.06 -13.28 -8.77
C LYS A 251 6.92 -12.37 -9.65
N LEU A 252 6.51 -11.13 -9.89
CA LEU A 252 7.21 -10.17 -10.74
C LEU A 252 8.16 -9.24 -9.97
N VAL A 253 8.13 -9.27 -8.62
CA VAL A 253 8.82 -8.28 -7.76
C VAL A 253 8.47 -6.87 -8.24
N PHE A 254 7.15 -6.60 -8.33
CA PHE A 254 6.56 -5.62 -9.24
C PHE A 254 6.92 -4.17 -8.90
N ALA A 255 6.90 -3.78 -7.62
CA ALA A 255 7.27 -2.43 -7.20
C ALA A 255 8.75 -2.12 -7.55
N LYS A 256 9.65 -3.06 -7.31
CA LYS A 256 11.09 -2.93 -7.66
C LYS A 256 11.28 -2.89 -9.17
N TRP A 257 10.59 -3.78 -9.90
CA TRP A 257 10.63 -3.80 -11.36
C TRP A 257 10.23 -2.45 -11.97
N ALA A 258 9.20 -1.80 -11.42
CA ALA A 258 8.75 -0.48 -11.86
C ALA A 258 9.75 0.62 -11.47
N ALA A 259 10.20 0.64 -10.20
CA ALA A 259 11.14 1.65 -9.70
C ALA A 259 12.44 1.69 -10.52
N ASP A 260 13.00 0.53 -10.89
CA ASP A 260 14.24 0.42 -11.68
C ASP A 260 14.12 0.98 -13.10
N ARG A 261 12.91 1.16 -13.60
CA ARG A 261 12.66 1.73 -14.93
C ARG A 261 12.53 3.23 -14.94
N VAL A 262 12.38 3.83 -13.77
CA VAL A 262 12.39 5.29 -13.65
C VAL A 262 13.82 5.78 -13.81
N THR A 263 14.05 6.57 -14.85
CA THR A 263 15.34 7.16 -15.18
C THR A 263 15.18 8.67 -15.48
N GLN A 264 16.25 9.33 -15.88
CA GLN A 264 16.14 10.71 -16.33
C GLN A 264 15.25 10.85 -17.57
N GLU A 265 15.32 9.87 -18.47
CA GLU A 265 14.60 9.86 -19.75
C GLU A 265 13.23 9.19 -19.63
N MET A 266 13.12 8.18 -18.78
CA MET A 266 11.88 7.43 -18.54
C MET A 266 11.23 7.90 -17.23
N ALA A 267 10.36 8.88 -17.33
CA ALA A 267 9.70 9.51 -16.19
C ALA A 267 8.59 8.61 -15.57
N PRO A 268 8.25 8.77 -14.28
CA PRO A 268 7.22 7.97 -13.61
C PRO A 268 5.87 7.91 -14.33
N GLU A 269 5.45 9.02 -14.96
CA GLU A 269 4.20 9.10 -15.74
C GLU A 269 4.17 8.18 -16.97
N LEU A 270 5.32 7.79 -17.50
CA LEU A 270 5.45 6.82 -18.59
C LEU A 270 5.66 5.40 -18.07
N VAL A 271 6.36 5.27 -16.93
CA VAL A 271 6.66 3.97 -16.33
C VAL A 271 5.41 3.35 -15.70
N ALA A 272 4.55 4.13 -15.05
CA ALA A 272 3.38 3.59 -14.36
C ALA A 272 2.43 2.85 -15.31
N PRO A 273 1.95 3.41 -16.42
CA PRO A 273 1.10 2.66 -17.37
C PRO A 273 1.82 1.47 -18.00
N ALA A 274 3.10 1.59 -18.34
CA ALA A 274 3.89 0.48 -18.87
C ALA A 274 4.06 -0.66 -17.85
N SER A 275 4.09 -0.35 -16.56
CA SER A 275 4.15 -1.35 -15.48
C SER A 275 2.84 -2.13 -15.38
N ILE A 276 1.70 -1.46 -15.44
CA ILE A 276 0.39 -2.11 -15.42
C ILE A 276 0.18 -2.98 -16.67
N GLU A 277 0.61 -2.52 -17.84
CA GLU A 277 0.60 -3.35 -19.06
C GLU A 277 1.49 -4.59 -18.90
N TYR A 278 2.68 -4.43 -18.32
CA TYR A 278 3.59 -5.55 -18.03
C TYR A 278 2.96 -6.57 -17.10
N LEU A 279 2.33 -6.13 -15.99
CA LEU A 279 1.63 -6.98 -15.03
C LEU A 279 0.52 -7.80 -15.73
N HIS A 280 -0.31 -7.12 -16.51
CA HIS A 280 -1.40 -7.76 -17.25
C HIS A 280 -0.89 -8.76 -18.30
N ARG A 281 0.03 -8.32 -19.16
CA ARG A 281 0.58 -9.15 -20.23
C ARG A 281 1.29 -10.41 -19.74
N ARG A 282 2.00 -10.31 -18.58
CA ARG A 282 2.79 -11.43 -18.05
C ARG A 282 1.95 -12.46 -17.30
N LEU A 283 1.00 -12.01 -16.52
CA LEU A 283 0.29 -12.87 -15.55
C LEU A 283 -1.22 -12.58 -15.48
N ASN A 284 -1.79 -11.89 -16.48
CA ASN A 284 -3.17 -11.41 -16.44
C ASN A 284 -3.51 -10.66 -15.12
N GLY A 285 -2.50 -10.04 -14.51
CA GLY A 285 -2.64 -9.39 -13.21
C GLY A 285 -3.42 -8.09 -13.32
N HIS A 286 -4.15 -7.78 -12.26
CA HIS A 286 -4.93 -6.56 -12.12
C HIS A 286 -4.52 -5.80 -10.87
N GLY A 287 -4.52 -4.47 -10.96
CA GLY A 287 -4.18 -3.61 -9.84
C GLY A 287 -3.80 -2.20 -10.27
N GLY A 288 -3.14 -1.50 -9.36
CA GLY A 288 -2.66 -0.15 -9.55
C GLY A 288 -1.26 0.06 -8.97
N ILE A 289 -0.63 1.14 -9.38
CA ILE A 289 0.69 1.56 -8.92
C ILE A 289 0.76 3.08 -8.83
N ILE A 290 1.44 3.57 -7.81
CA ILE A 290 1.91 4.95 -7.70
C ILE A 290 3.44 4.97 -7.68
N LEU A 291 4.03 5.96 -8.36
CA LEU A 291 5.47 6.16 -8.47
C LEU A 291 5.84 7.62 -8.19
N LEU A 292 6.98 7.83 -7.55
CA LEU A 292 7.51 9.17 -7.29
C LEU A 292 9.03 9.14 -7.38
N ASP A 293 9.63 10.03 -8.16
CA ASP A 293 11.07 10.18 -8.21
C ASP A 293 11.59 11.40 -7.40
N ARG A 294 12.91 11.49 -7.28
CA ARG A 294 13.58 12.60 -6.55
C ARG A 294 13.46 13.97 -7.21
N ARG A 295 12.89 14.06 -8.40
CA ARG A 295 12.59 15.32 -9.08
C ARG A 295 11.18 15.81 -8.81
N GLY A 296 10.39 15.05 -8.02
CA GLY A 296 8.99 15.34 -7.75
C GLY A 296 8.05 14.96 -8.90
N ARG A 297 8.54 14.21 -9.90
CA ARG A 297 7.68 13.68 -10.96
C ARG A 297 6.90 12.49 -10.42
N ILE A 298 5.61 12.46 -10.69
CA ILE A 298 4.68 11.41 -10.23
C ILE A 298 4.20 10.58 -11.40
N GLY A 299 3.94 9.31 -11.14
CA GLY A 299 3.27 8.39 -12.04
C GLY A 299 2.20 7.61 -11.28
N LEU A 300 1.07 7.41 -11.92
CA LEU A 300 0.01 6.56 -11.38
C LEU A 300 -0.73 5.89 -12.53
N ALA A 301 -1.07 4.61 -12.35
CA ALA A 301 -1.81 3.83 -13.34
C ALA A 301 -2.53 2.65 -12.68
N HIS A 302 -3.63 2.21 -13.28
CA HIS A 302 -4.34 0.99 -12.92
C HIS A 302 -5.05 0.38 -14.13
N ASN A 303 -5.39 -0.90 -14.06
CA ASN A 303 -6.24 -1.61 -15.03
C ASN A 303 -7.51 -2.20 -14.40
N THR A 304 -7.86 -1.75 -13.22
CA THR A 304 -9.13 -2.00 -12.53
C THR A 304 -10.15 -0.91 -12.91
N PRO A 305 -11.46 -1.08 -12.65
CA PRO A 305 -12.44 -0.04 -12.93
C PRO A 305 -12.16 1.30 -12.26
N ARG A 306 -11.57 1.29 -11.03
CA ARG A 306 -11.27 2.49 -10.25
C ARG A 306 -10.04 2.29 -9.38
N MET A 307 -9.39 3.42 -9.03
CA MET A 307 -8.36 3.50 -8.00
C MET A 307 -8.51 4.84 -7.28
N ALA A 308 -8.70 4.81 -5.97
CA ALA A 308 -8.69 6.03 -5.16
C ALA A 308 -7.26 6.53 -5.01
N TRP A 309 -7.03 7.81 -5.26
CA TRP A 309 -5.71 8.44 -5.16
C TRP A 309 -5.80 9.91 -4.80
N ALA A 310 -4.76 10.43 -4.16
CA ALA A 310 -4.57 11.86 -3.95
C ALA A 310 -3.09 12.20 -3.92
N TRP A 311 -2.74 13.40 -4.38
CA TRP A 311 -1.40 13.95 -4.17
C TRP A 311 -1.48 15.41 -3.72
N ARG A 312 -0.44 15.85 -3.01
CA ARG A 312 -0.32 17.21 -2.51
C ARG A 312 1.13 17.67 -2.47
N ASN A 313 1.35 18.92 -2.90
CA ASN A 313 2.55 19.71 -2.63
C ASN A 313 2.14 21.07 -2.03
N GLN A 314 3.05 22.02 -2.00
CA GLN A 314 2.77 23.36 -1.46
C GLN A 314 1.70 24.10 -2.25
N ASP A 315 1.73 24.02 -3.57
CA ASP A 315 0.95 24.86 -4.48
C ASP A 315 -0.35 24.22 -4.96
N ALA A 316 -0.41 22.89 -4.95
CA ALA A 316 -1.52 22.15 -5.53
C ALA A 316 -1.89 20.89 -4.74
N ARG A 317 -3.16 20.51 -4.89
CA ARG A 317 -3.71 19.23 -4.44
C ARG A 317 -4.66 18.69 -5.48
N HIS A 318 -4.59 17.39 -5.72
CA HIS A 318 -5.49 16.69 -6.64
C HIS A 318 -5.86 15.33 -6.07
N SER A 319 -7.06 14.89 -6.37
CA SER A 319 -7.57 13.59 -5.97
C SER A 319 -8.55 13.04 -6.99
N GLY A 320 -8.82 11.76 -6.94
CA GLY A 320 -9.81 11.12 -7.78
C GLY A 320 -9.95 9.63 -7.48
N VAL A 321 -10.95 9.04 -8.13
CA VAL A 321 -11.19 7.58 -8.14
C VAL A 321 -11.14 7.03 -9.57
N ARG A 322 -10.95 7.89 -10.56
CA ARG A 322 -10.71 7.58 -11.98
C ARG A 322 -9.65 8.54 -12.50
N PHE A 323 -8.92 8.14 -13.52
CA PHE A 323 -8.11 9.12 -14.25
C PHE A 323 -8.99 10.03 -15.08
N PRO A 324 -8.67 11.33 -15.14
CA PRO A 324 -9.21 12.16 -16.22
C PRO A 324 -8.74 11.52 -17.53
N GLY A 325 -9.71 11.14 -18.38
CA GLY A 325 -9.49 10.58 -19.72
C GLY A 325 -8.77 11.55 -20.64
#